data_a0ff71f5dd05c4fb90fc11e9dc99a3b5
#
_entry.id   a0ff71f5dd05c4fb90fc11e9dc99a3b5
#
_cell.length_a   1.000
_cell.length_b   1.000
_cell.length_c   1.000
_cell.angle_alpha   90.00
_cell.angle_beta   90.00
_cell.angle_gamma   90.00
#
_symmetry.space_group_name_H-M   'P 1'
#
loop_
_entity.id
_entity.type
_entity.pdbx_description
1 polymer ?
#
loop_
_entity_poly.entity_id
_entity_poly.type
_entity_poly.pdbx_seq_one_letter_code
_entity_poly.pdbx_strand_id
1 'polypeptide(L)'
;LLGPAAMSARHVFLPAYAVFLVGLLLWPLASPGALIHRDMVVVPHPSLSLSAFGCGDLPARNAPQDGVLALAGQLIDASFLARLLLLTAALLGAYGAVAVARYVQTGTVGTAAAMTITIYNPFVVERLLQGHWSLVMAAWLLPGIAAWGFTGQWRLQVVALWLASLTPTGAITALIVGMCTTTRRWFLLCMGLFTCLPWLIPALLHPATSSPDGAWAFAPRAETHVGVVGSVAGLGGIWNSQAVPPSR
;
A
#
# COMPACT_ATOMS: atom_id res chain seq x y z
N LEU A 1 20.86 -5.39 -28.27
CA LEU A 1 20.96 -3.93 -28.32
C LEU A 1 19.73 -3.40 -29.08
N LEU A 2 18.82 -2.72 -28.38
CA LEU A 2 17.65 -2.09 -29.01
C LEU A 2 18.13 -0.84 -29.77
N GLY A 3 17.66 -0.64 -30.99
CA GLY A 3 17.94 0.56 -31.78
C GLY A 3 17.36 1.83 -31.14
N PRO A 4 17.85 3.04 -31.49
CA PRO A 4 17.46 4.31 -30.90
C PRO A 4 15.93 4.59 -30.96
N ALA A 5 15.26 4.16 -32.01
CA ALA A 5 13.78 4.29 -32.14
C ALA A 5 13.03 3.42 -31.10
N ALA A 6 13.50 2.21 -30.82
CA ALA A 6 12.90 1.33 -29.82
C ALA A 6 13.14 1.83 -28.38
N MET A 7 14.27 2.49 -28.14
CA MET A 7 14.53 3.18 -26.87
C MET A 7 13.60 4.37 -26.66
N SER A 8 13.38 5.19 -27.70
CA SER A 8 12.46 6.33 -27.65
C SER A 8 11.01 5.89 -27.37
N ALA A 9 10.52 4.86 -28.08
CA ALA A 9 9.18 4.31 -27.85
C ALA A 9 8.98 3.79 -26.43
N ARG A 10 9.99 3.15 -25.83
CA ARG A 10 9.93 2.67 -24.43
C ARG A 10 9.81 3.81 -23.43
N HIS A 11 10.50 4.93 -23.66
CA HIS A 11 10.47 6.09 -22.76
C HIS A 11 9.11 6.78 -22.73
N VAL A 12 8.33 6.70 -23.79
CA VAL A 12 6.96 7.25 -23.84
C VAL A 12 5.91 6.20 -23.38
N PHE A 13 6.06 4.96 -23.83
CA PHE A 13 5.09 3.89 -23.57
C PHE A 13 4.94 3.58 -22.07
N LEU A 14 6.03 3.34 -21.34
CA LEU A 14 5.94 2.91 -19.95
C LEU A 14 5.32 3.96 -19.02
N PRO A 15 5.67 5.27 -19.09
CA PRO A 15 4.95 6.29 -18.32
C PRO A 15 3.47 6.40 -18.69
N ALA A 16 3.13 6.36 -19.99
CA ALA A 16 1.73 6.40 -20.43
C ALA A 16 0.95 5.19 -19.92
N TYR A 17 1.57 4.01 -19.94
CA TYR A 17 0.98 2.79 -19.41
C TYR A 17 0.78 2.85 -17.89
N ALA A 18 1.72 3.43 -17.14
CA ALA A 18 1.56 3.67 -15.69
C ALA A 18 0.34 4.55 -15.42
N VAL A 19 0.25 5.68 -16.12
CA VAL A 19 -0.90 6.62 -15.97
C VAL A 19 -2.21 5.92 -16.33
N PHE A 20 -2.23 5.11 -17.39
CA PHE A 20 -3.42 4.34 -17.78
C PHE A 20 -3.85 3.36 -16.70
N LEU A 21 -2.94 2.53 -16.15
CA LEU A 21 -3.27 1.56 -15.11
C LEU A 21 -3.76 2.23 -13.84
N VAL A 22 -3.07 3.28 -13.40
CA VAL A 22 -3.42 4.03 -12.20
C VAL A 22 -4.76 4.75 -12.39
N GLY A 23 -4.97 5.37 -13.55
CA GLY A 23 -6.23 6.02 -13.90
C GLY A 23 -7.39 5.02 -13.93
N LEU A 24 -7.21 3.86 -14.57
CA LEU A 24 -8.22 2.81 -14.63
C LEU A 24 -8.65 2.32 -13.24
N LEU A 25 -7.69 2.21 -12.31
CA LEU A 25 -7.98 1.70 -10.97
C LEU A 25 -8.55 2.78 -10.04
N LEU A 26 -8.02 3.99 -10.08
CA LEU A 26 -8.35 5.05 -9.11
C LEU A 26 -9.44 6.02 -9.59
N TRP A 27 -9.86 5.95 -10.86
CA TRP A 27 -10.87 6.86 -11.39
C TRP A 27 -12.18 6.91 -10.57
N PRO A 28 -12.68 5.80 -9.96
CA PRO A 28 -13.88 5.87 -9.13
C PRO A 28 -13.72 6.75 -7.88
N LEU A 29 -12.48 6.96 -7.42
CA LEU A 29 -12.14 7.79 -6.27
C LEU A 29 -11.92 9.27 -6.65
N ALA A 30 -12.00 9.63 -7.93
CA ALA A 30 -11.75 10.98 -8.41
C ALA A 30 -12.88 11.97 -8.08
N SER A 31 -14.08 11.48 -7.75
CA SER A 31 -15.21 12.32 -7.35
C SER A 31 -14.88 13.15 -6.11
N PRO A 32 -15.20 14.48 -6.09
CA PRO A 32 -14.92 15.34 -4.95
C PRO A 32 -15.76 14.95 -3.72
N GLY A 33 -15.31 15.39 -2.55
CA GLY A 33 -15.99 15.15 -1.28
C GLY A 33 -15.40 14.00 -0.47
N ALA A 34 -16.12 13.54 0.55
CA ALA A 34 -15.66 12.50 1.47
C ALA A 34 -15.45 11.17 0.74
N LEU A 35 -14.44 10.40 1.17
CA LEU A 35 -14.22 9.04 0.74
C LEU A 35 -14.87 8.09 1.76
N ILE A 36 -16.09 7.65 1.47
CA ILE A 36 -16.85 6.77 2.34
C ILE A 36 -17.16 5.49 1.61
N HIS A 37 -16.42 4.44 1.94
CA HIS A 37 -16.63 3.12 1.39
C HIS A 37 -16.14 2.04 2.36
N ARG A 38 -17.06 1.34 3.03
CA ARG A 38 -16.77 0.31 4.04
C ARG A 38 -15.80 0.81 5.12
N ASP A 39 -14.58 0.25 5.18
CA ASP A 39 -13.57 0.62 6.17
C ASP A 39 -12.84 1.95 5.82
N MET A 40 -13.01 2.44 4.60
CA MET A 40 -12.51 3.76 4.20
C MET A 40 -13.51 4.84 4.60
N VAL A 41 -13.23 5.54 5.68
CA VAL A 41 -14.01 6.68 6.14
C VAL A 41 -13.08 7.88 6.27
N VAL A 42 -12.96 8.66 5.20
CA VAL A 42 -12.14 9.87 5.16
C VAL A 42 -13.03 11.05 4.82
N VAL A 43 -13.25 11.92 5.79
CA VAL A 43 -13.99 13.17 5.64
C VAL A 43 -13.04 14.33 5.38
N PRO A 44 -13.51 15.45 4.77
CA PRO A 44 -12.64 16.59 4.45
C PRO A 44 -11.89 17.17 5.66
N HIS A 45 -12.58 17.30 6.79
CA HIS A 45 -12.04 17.87 8.03
C HIS A 45 -12.33 16.96 9.21
N PRO A 46 -11.54 15.86 9.39
CA PRO A 46 -11.68 15.00 10.54
C PRO A 46 -11.29 15.72 11.83
N SER A 47 -11.99 15.41 12.93
CA SER A 47 -11.71 16.01 14.21
C SER A 47 -10.32 15.63 14.73
N LEU A 48 -9.58 16.61 15.24
CA LEU A 48 -8.32 16.40 15.94
C LEU A 48 -8.64 15.92 17.37
N SER A 49 -8.47 14.64 17.63
CA SER A 49 -8.81 14.02 18.92
C SER A 49 -7.73 13.00 19.34
N LEU A 50 -7.67 12.65 20.61
CA LEU A 50 -6.76 11.61 21.11
C LEU A 50 -7.05 10.26 20.42
N SER A 51 -8.31 9.98 20.11
CA SER A 51 -8.70 8.75 19.39
C SER A 51 -8.09 8.67 17.98
N ALA A 52 -7.89 9.79 17.28
CA ALA A 52 -7.22 9.82 15.98
C ALA A 52 -5.75 9.36 16.06
N PHE A 53 -5.12 9.55 17.23
CA PHE A 53 -3.76 9.08 17.50
C PHE A 53 -3.71 7.70 18.17
N GLY A 54 -4.86 7.04 18.35
CA GLY A 54 -4.94 5.76 19.01
C GLY A 54 -4.79 5.82 20.55
N CYS A 55 -4.93 7.01 21.13
CA CYS A 55 -4.82 7.27 22.57
C CYS A 55 -6.18 7.56 23.22
N GLY A 56 -7.30 7.18 22.60
CA GLY A 56 -8.66 7.28 23.14
C GLY A 56 -9.08 6.04 23.93
N ASP A 57 -10.35 6.02 24.34
CA ASP A 57 -10.94 4.90 25.12
C ASP A 57 -11.11 3.60 24.30
N LEU A 58 -11.07 3.70 22.97
CA LEU A 58 -11.16 2.57 22.06
C LEU A 58 -9.76 2.12 21.59
N PRO A 59 -9.59 0.81 21.31
CA PRO A 59 -8.33 0.31 20.75
C PRO A 59 -7.93 1.06 19.47
N ALA A 60 -6.64 1.34 19.33
CA ALA A 60 -6.08 1.97 18.14
C ALA A 60 -6.26 1.10 16.90
N ARG A 61 -7.19 1.46 16.01
CA ARG A 61 -7.44 0.69 14.79
C ARG A 61 -6.66 1.20 13.58
N ASN A 62 -6.63 2.51 13.39
CA ASN A 62 -6.10 3.17 12.20
C ASN A 62 -4.99 4.17 12.52
N ALA A 63 -4.29 4.02 13.66
CA ALA A 63 -3.11 4.81 13.95
C ALA A 63 -1.90 4.28 13.13
N PRO A 64 -1.06 5.15 12.56
CA PRO A 64 -1.11 6.61 12.64
C PRO A 64 -1.92 7.30 11.51
N GLN A 65 -2.54 6.55 10.61
CA GLN A 65 -3.27 7.05 9.45
C GLN A 65 -4.27 8.15 9.81
N ASP A 66 -5.16 7.90 10.79
CA ASP A 66 -6.20 8.84 11.18
C ASP A 66 -5.63 10.10 11.84
N GLY A 67 -4.54 9.96 12.61
CA GLY A 67 -3.82 11.08 13.20
C GLY A 67 -3.19 12.01 12.13
N VAL A 68 -2.58 11.43 11.10
CA VAL A 68 -2.02 12.18 9.97
C VAL A 68 -3.12 12.94 9.22
N LEU A 69 -4.24 12.28 8.95
CA LEU A 69 -5.38 12.91 8.27
C LEU A 69 -6.04 13.98 9.14
N ALA A 70 -6.16 13.78 10.46
CA ALA A 70 -6.72 14.76 11.38
C ALA A 70 -5.83 16.00 11.50
N LEU A 71 -4.51 15.85 11.59
CA LEU A 71 -3.56 16.96 11.59
C LEU A 71 -3.60 17.75 10.28
N ALA A 72 -3.48 17.05 9.16
CA ALA A 72 -3.51 17.69 7.85
C ALA A 72 -4.88 18.33 7.54
N GLY A 73 -5.96 17.72 8.00
CA GLY A 73 -7.33 18.19 7.84
C GLY A 73 -7.63 19.53 8.52
N GLN A 74 -6.73 20.01 9.40
CA GLN A 74 -6.81 21.37 9.95
C GLN A 74 -6.40 22.45 8.92
N LEU A 75 -5.65 22.08 7.89
CA LEU A 75 -5.08 23.00 6.90
C LEU A 75 -5.61 22.77 5.49
N ILE A 76 -5.84 21.51 5.12
CA ILE A 76 -6.27 21.08 3.79
C ILE A 76 -7.36 20.03 3.90
N ASP A 77 -8.14 19.82 2.84
CA ASP A 77 -9.10 18.73 2.75
C ASP A 77 -8.39 17.36 2.87
N ALA A 78 -8.65 16.62 3.96
CA ALA A 78 -8.03 15.34 4.22
C ALA A 78 -8.45 14.26 3.20
N SER A 79 -9.65 14.38 2.62
CA SER A 79 -10.10 13.48 1.55
C SER A 79 -9.31 13.72 0.26
N PHE A 80 -8.96 14.98 -0.03
CA PHE A 80 -8.05 15.33 -1.13
C PHE A 80 -6.63 14.78 -0.86
N LEU A 81 -6.13 14.95 0.37
CA LEU A 81 -4.84 14.40 0.77
C LEU A 81 -4.78 12.86 0.60
N ALA A 82 -5.82 12.14 1.04
CA ALA A 82 -5.88 10.69 0.88
C ALA A 82 -5.83 10.26 -0.60
N ARG A 83 -6.54 10.98 -1.48
CA ARG A 83 -6.46 10.76 -2.95
C ARG A 83 -5.06 11.02 -3.48
N LEU A 84 -4.43 12.10 -3.05
CA LEU A 84 -3.07 12.45 -3.47
C LEU A 84 -2.06 11.40 -3.00
N LEU A 85 -2.18 10.91 -1.76
CA LEU A 85 -1.34 9.84 -1.23
C LEU A 85 -1.52 8.54 -2.02
N LEU A 86 -2.77 8.14 -2.31
CA LEU A 86 -3.06 6.96 -3.14
C LEU A 86 -2.45 7.09 -4.54
N LEU A 87 -2.69 8.21 -5.21
CA LEU A 87 -2.14 8.47 -6.54
C LEU A 87 -0.62 8.42 -6.54
N THR A 88 0.00 9.10 -5.57
CA THR A 88 1.46 9.14 -5.44
C THR A 88 2.03 7.75 -5.18
N ALA A 89 1.42 6.98 -4.27
CA ALA A 89 1.87 5.62 -3.97
C ALA A 89 1.72 4.69 -5.17
N ALA A 90 0.64 4.79 -5.95
CA ALA A 90 0.44 4.00 -7.16
C ALA A 90 1.51 4.32 -8.23
N LEU A 91 1.80 5.61 -8.46
CA LEU A 91 2.84 6.03 -9.39
C LEU A 91 4.23 5.60 -8.92
N LEU A 92 4.54 5.71 -7.62
CA LEU A 92 5.77 5.19 -7.02
C LEU A 92 5.85 3.67 -7.14
N GLY A 93 4.73 2.96 -6.99
CA GLY A 93 4.63 1.52 -7.22
C GLY A 93 4.97 1.13 -8.66
N ALA A 94 4.41 1.84 -9.64
CA ALA A 94 4.74 1.64 -11.04
C ALA A 94 6.23 1.91 -11.31
N TYR A 95 6.78 2.99 -10.74
CA TYR A 95 8.21 3.30 -10.83
C TYR A 95 9.08 2.22 -10.16
N GLY A 96 8.67 1.73 -8.99
CA GLY A 96 9.31 0.61 -8.29
C GLY A 96 9.31 -0.67 -9.11
N ALA A 97 8.20 -1.01 -9.76
CA ALA A 97 8.11 -2.14 -10.68
C ALA A 97 9.08 -2.00 -11.87
N VAL A 98 9.20 -0.80 -12.45
CA VAL A 98 10.20 -0.52 -13.49
C VAL A 98 11.63 -0.69 -12.96
N ALA A 99 11.90 -0.25 -11.72
CA ALA A 99 13.22 -0.39 -11.11
C ALA A 99 13.60 -1.86 -10.87
N VAL A 100 12.66 -2.69 -10.37
CA VAL A 100 12.84 -4.14 -10.25
C VAL A 100 13.08 -4.78 -11.61
N ALA A 101 12.23 -4.45 -12.60
CA ALA A 101 12.34 -4.99 -13.96
C ALA A 101 13.69 -4.66 -14.61
N ARG A 102 14.24 -3.47 -14.35
CA ARG A 102 15.59 -3.08 -14.79
C ARG A 102 16.68 -3.88 -14.06
N TYR A 103 16.52 -4.07 -12.75
CA TYR A 103 17.49 -4.82 -11.95
C TYR A 103 17.63 -6.27 -12.44
N VAL A 104 16.49 -6.92 -12.78
CA VAL A 104 16.47 -8.27 -13.35
C VAL A 104 16.58 -8.30 -14.88
N GLN A 105 16.85 -7.16 -15.50
CA GLN A 105 17.14 -7.00 -16.93
C GLN A 105 16.01 -7.47 -17.87
N THR A 106 14.73 -7.29 -17.49
CA THR A 106 13.61 -7.64 -18.36
C THR A 106 13.43 -6.65 -19.52
N GLY A 107 12.84 -7.14 -20.63
CA GLY A 107 12.42 -6.29 -21.74
C GLY A 107 11.19 -5.44 -21.42
N THR A 108 10.70 -4.69 -22.42
CA THR A 108 9.54 -3.79 -22.28
C THR A 108 8.28 -4.54 -21.85
N VAL A 109 8.01 -5.72 -22.42
CA VAL A 109 6.83 -6.55 -22.08
C VAL A 109 6.91 -7.03 -20.63
N GLY A 110 8.07 -7.55 -20.19
CA GLY A 110 8.26 -7.95 -18.81
C GLY A 110 8.13 -6.79 -17.82
N THR A 111 8.59 -5.59 -18.21
CA THR A 111 8.40 -4.37 -17.41
C THR A 111 6.91 -3.98 -17.31
N ALA A 112 6.17 -4.02 -18.42
CA ALA A 112 4.73 -3.74 -18.43
C ALA A 112 3.96 -4.78 -17.57
N ALA A 113 4.31 -6.07 -17.68
CA ALA A 113 3.73 -7.12 -16.84
C ALA A 113 4.01 -6.89 -15.35
N ALA A 114 5.24 -6.52 -14.96
CA ALA A 114 5.59 -6.19 -13.59
C ALA A 114 4.77 -4.98 -13.06
N MET A 115 4.58 -3.95 -13.88
CA MET A 115 3.72 -2.80 -13.55
C MET A 115 2.26 -3.23 -13.35
N THR A 116 1.72 -4.06 -14.25
CA THR A 116 0.35 -4.58 -14.12
C THR A 116 0.17 -5.36 -12.83
N ILE A 117 1.07 -6.33 -12.57
CA ILE A 117 1.02 -7.15 -11.34
C ILE A 117 1.17 -6.28 -10.09
N THR A 118 1.94 -5.20 -10.14
CA THR A 118 2.09 -4.30 -9.00
C THR A 118 0.83 -3.47 -8.76
N ILE A 119 0.30 -2.83 -9.81
CA ILE A 119 -0.78 -1.83 -9.68
C ILE A 119 -2.15 -2.49 -9.65
N TYR A 120 -2.37 -3.50 -10.49
CA TYR A 120 -3.66 -4.13 -10.68
C TYR A 120 -3.56 -5.64 -10.48
N ASN A 121 -3.82 -6.09 -9.27
CA ASN A 121 -3.85 -7.50 -8.90
C ASN A 121 -5.02 -7.76 -7.94
N PRO A 122 -5.41 -9.01 -7.70
CA PRO A 122 -6.54 -9.35 -6.83
C PRO A 122 -6.44 -8.75 -5.42
N PHE A 123 -5.27 -8.79 -4.78
CA PHE A 123 -5.07 -8.21 -3.46
C PHE A 123 -5.39 -6.72 -3.43
N VAL A 124 -4.85 -5.96 -4.38
CA VAL A 124 -5.09 -4.51 -4.48
C VAL A 124 -6.57 -4.21 -4.66
N VAL A 125 -7.23 -4.89 -5.61
CA VAL A 125 -8.65 -4.67 -5.91
C VAL A 125 -9.52 -5.01 -4.71
N GLU A 126 -9.34 -6.18 -4.11
CA GLU A 126 -10.12 -6.63 -2.95
C GLU A 126 -9.91 -5.71 -1.73
N ARG A 127 -8.67 -5.26 -1.50
CA ARG A 127 -8.37 -4.33 -0.39
C ARG A 127 -8.93 -2.93 -0.62
N LEU A 128 -8.94 -2.42 -1.86
CA LEU A 128 -9.62 -1.17 -2.18
C LEU A 128 -11.13 -1.29 -2.03
N LEU A 129 -11.73 -2.41 -2.48
CA LEU A 129 -13.15 -2.69 -2.28
C LEU A 129 -13.53 -2.84 -0.81
N GLN A 130 -12.62 -3.27 0.05
CA GLN A 130 -12.80 -3.28 1.51
C GLN A 130 -12.61 -1.89 2.13
N GLY A 131 -11.89 -0.98 1.48
CA GLY A 131 -11.56 0.33 2.02
C GLY A 131 -10.20 0.40 2.72
N HIS A 132 -9.34 -0.62 2.58
CA HIS A 132 -8.01 -0.68 3.19
C HIS A 132 -6.96 0.10 2.38
N TRP A 133 -7.22 1.35 2.10
CA TRP A 133 -6.45 2.20 1.20
C TRP A 133 -4.98 2.38 1.60
N SER A 134 -4.68 2.55 2.89
CA SER A 134 -3.30 2.69 3.38
C SER A 134 -2.50 1.40 3.26
N LEU A 135 -3.15 0.23 3.40
CA LEU A 135 -2.52 -1.06 3.16
C LEU A 135 -2.18 -1.25 1.67
N VAL A 136 -3.05 -0.80 0.78
CA VAL A 136 -2.80 -0.82 -0.67
C VAL A 136 -1.63 0.10 -1.03
N MET A 137 -1.55 1.29 -0.43
CA MET A 137 -0.39 2.18 -0.59
C MET A 137 0.92 1.46 -0.20
N ALA A 138 0.93 0.81 0.96
CA ALA A 138 2.09 0.06 1.41
C ALA A 138 2.47 -1.05 0.43
N ALA A 139 1.50 -1.83 -0.07
CA ALA A 139 1.74 -2.89 -1.05
C ALA A 139 2.36 -2.35 -2.34
N TRP A 140 1.90 -1.22 -2.85
CA TRP A 140 2.48 -0.58 -4.04
C TRP A 140 3.93 -0.12 -3.85
N LEU A 141 4.30 0.25 -2.63
CA LEU A 141 5.67 0.69 -2.33
C LEU A 141 6.68 -0.46 -2.23
N LEU A 142 6.24 -1.72 -2.02
CA LEU A 142 7.14 -2.86 -1.80
C LEU A 142 8.14 -3.08 -2.95
N PRO A 143 7.76 -3.06 -4.24
CA PRO A 143 8.73 -3.22 -5.33
C PRO A 143 9.81 -2.12 -5.32
N GLY A 144 9.42 -0.88 -5.02
CA GLY A 144 10.38 0.24 -4.87
C GLY A 144 11.34 0.00 -3.72
N ILE A 145 10.82 -0.36 -2.54
CA ILE A 145 11.63 -0.68 -1.35
C ILE A 145 12.66 -1.76 -1.69
N ALA A 146 12.26 -2.82 -2.40
CA ALA A 146 13.17 -3.89 -2.82
C ALA A 146 14.24 -3.36 -3.78
N ALA A 147 13.85 -2.70 -4.86
CA ALA A 147 14.76 -2.18 -5.88
C ALA A 147 15.77 -1.18 -5.32
N TRP A 148 15.33 -0.27 -4.46
CA TRP A 148 16.20 0.72 -3.83
C TRP A 148 17.14 0.08 -2.80
N GLY A 149 16.70 -0.99 -2.14
CA GLY A 149 17.57 -1.80 -1.29
C GLY A 149 18.71 -2.44 -2.07
N PHE A 150 18.40 -3.13 -3.17
CA PHE A 150 19.38 -3.78 -4.06
C PHE A 150 20.36 -2.77 -4.71
N THR A 151 19.87 -1.58 -5.03
CA THR A 151 20.68 -0.53 -5.67
C THR A 151 21.34 0.44 -4.69
N GLY A 152 21.18 0.22 -3.37
CA GLY A 152 21.81 1.04 -2.32
C GLY A 152 21.21 2.44 -2.15
N GLN A 153 20.03 2.72 -2.71
CA GLN A 153 19.34 4.01 -2.63
C GLN A 153 18.58 4.12 -1.30
N TRP A 154 19.31 4.05 -0.20
CA TRP A 154 18.76 3.95 1.16
C TRP A 154 17.80 5.09 1.54
N ARG A 155 18.00 6.31 1.00
CA ARG A 155 17.13 7.47 1.29
C ARG A 155 15.71 7.22 0.77
N LEU A 156 15.58 6.77 -0.48
CA LEU A 156 14.29 6.43 -1.08
C LEU A 156 13.64 5.25 -0.36
N GLN A 157 14.45 4.26 0.03
CA GLN A 157 13.99 3.11 0.80
C GLN A 157 13.40 3.54 2.15
N VAL A 158 14.07 4.45 2.89
CA VAL A 158 13.56 4.96 4.18
C VAL A 158 12.29 5.79 4.00
N VAL A 159 12.22 6.65 2.98
CA VAL A 159 11.01 7.44 2.70
C VAL A 159 9.83 6.53 2.37
N ALA A 160 10.04 5.51 1.54
CA ALA A 160 8.98 4.56 1.21
C ALA A 160 8.55 3.70 2.41
N LEU A 161 9.51 3.31 3.27
CA LEU A 161 9.23 2.63 4.53
C LEU A 161 8.36 3.50 5.45
N TRP A 162 8.67 4.78 5.56
CA TRP A 162 7.89 5.72 6.35
C TRP A 162 6.46 5.89 5.80
N LEU A 163 6.29 6.04 4.48
CA LEU A 163 4.97 6.10 3.85
C LEU A 163 4.18 4.79 4.04
N ALA A 164 4.84 3.63 3.97
CA ALA A 164 4.21 2.34 4.21
C ALA A 164 3.77 2.17 5.67
N SER A 165 4.38 2.90 6.61
CA SER A 165 4.09 2.82 8.05
C SER A 165 2.79 3.52 8.48
N LEU A 166 2.04 4.12 7.56
CA LEU A 166 0.69 4.60 7.83
C LEU A 166 -0.26 3.48 8.29
N THR A 167 0.10 2.23 8.08
CA THR A 167 -0.61 1.07 8.62
C THR A 167 0.39 0.08 9.24
N PRO A 168 0.07 -0.56 10.38
CA PRO A 168 0.97 -1.52 11.04
C PRO A 168 1.40 -2.67 10.12
N THR A 169 0.46 -3.26 9.38
CA THR A 169 0.75 -4.33 8.41
C THR A 169 1.70 -3.86 7.31
N GLY A 170 1.51 -2.64 6.81
CA GLY A 170 2.39 -2.02 5.81
C GLY A 170 3.80 -1.79 6.37
N ALA A 171 3.92 -1.27 7.60
CA ALA A 171 5.20 -1.08 8.27
C ALA A 171 5.99 -2.39 8.37
N ILE A 172 5.35 -3.45 8.86
CA ILE A 172 5.98 -4.76 9.06
C ILE A 172 6.42 -5.36 7.71
N THR A 173 5.53 -5.38 6.72
CA THR A 173 5.85 -5.95 5.40
C THR A 173 6.94 -5.16 4.68
N ALA A 174 6.89 -3.82 4.73
CA ALA A 174 7.92 -2.96 4.18
C ALA A 174 9.28 -3.14 4.88
N LEU A 175 9.29 -3.29 6.21
CA LEU A 175 10.51 -3.56 6.97
C LEU A 175 11.11 -4.92 6.60
N ILE A 176 10.29 -5.97 6.49
CA ILE A 176 10.75 -7.31 6.07
C ILE A 176 11.39 -7.23 4.68
N VAL A 177 10.69 -6.67 3.69
CA VAL A 177 11.22 -6.53 2.32
C VAL A 177 12.50 -5.69 2.32
N GLY A 178 12.51 -4.59 3.05
CA GLY A 178 13.68 -3.73 3.16
C GLY A 178 14.88 -4.45 3.77
N MET A 179 14.69 -5.19 4.85
CA MET A 179 15.75 -5.96 5.52
C MET A 179 16.33 -7.08 4.64
N CYS A 180 15.49 -7.71 3.80
CA CYS A 180 15.93 -8.73 2.87
C CYS A 180 16.75 -8.19 1.69
N THR A 181 16.61 -6.90 1.37
CA THR A 181 17.17 -6.32 0.14
C THR A 181 18.30 -5.33 0.39
N THR A 182 18.38 -4.71 1.58
CA THR A 182 19.39 -3.72 1.91
C THR A 182 20.70 -4.33 2.41
N THR A 183 21.81 -3.66 2.13
CA THR A 183 23.10 -3.94 2.77
C THR A 183 23.25 -3.23 4.12
N ARG A 184 22.44 -2.20 4.39
CA ARG A 184 22.49 -1.36 5.61
C ARG A 184 21.45 -1.84 6.64
N ARG A 185 21.44 -3.13 6.96
CA ARG A 185 20.37 -3.79 7.74
C ARG A 185 20.10 -3.11 9.08
N TRP A 186 21.12 -2.87 9.88
CA TRP A 186 20.95 -2.26 11.21
C TRP A 186 20.39 -0.85 11.15
N PHE A 187 20.89 -0.04 10.20
CA PHE A 187 20.35 1.30 9.97
C PHE A 187 18.87 1.26 9.58
N LEU A 188 18.52 0.38 8.63
CA LEU A 188 17.13 0.24 8.19
C LEU A 188 16.23 -0.30 9.30
N LEU A 189 16.72 -1.23 10.12
CA LEU A 189 15.99 -1.74 11.29
C LEU A 189 15.69 -0.61 12.27
N CYS A 190 16.69 0.20 12.65
CA CYS A 190 16.47 1.35 13.52
C CYS A 190 15.46 2.34 12.94
N MET A 191 15.57 2.68 11.66
CA MET A 191 14.61 3.56 11.00
C MET A 191 13.22 2.94 10.94
N GLY A 192 13.11 1.65 10.64
CA GLY A 192 11.84 0.92 10.61
C GLY A 192 11.17 0.86 11.97
N LEU A 193 11.90 0.58 13.02
CA LEU A 193 11.37 0.61 14.39
C LEU A 193 10.91 2.02 14.79
N PHE A 194 11.66 3.04 14.40
CA PHE A 194 11.27 4.43 14.63
C PHE A 194 9.96 4.77 13.93
N THR A 195 9.78 4.34 12.68
CA THR A 195 8.53 4.58 11.91
C THR A 195 7.34 3.78 12.46
N CYS A 196 7.59 2.73 13.26
CA CYS A 196 6.53 1.97 13.93
C CYS A 196 6.02 2.64 15.22
N LEU A 197 6.78 3.55 15.85
CA LEU A 197 6.42 4.16 17.14
C LEU A 197 5.02 4.78 17.16
N PRO A 198 4.55 5.50 16.09
CA PRO A 198 3.25 6.15 16.11
C PRO A 198 2.05 5.20 16.28
N TRP A 199 2.19 3.93 15.92
CA TRP A 199 1.13 2.94 16.16
C TRP A 199 1.50 1.94 17.26
N LEU A 200 2.79 1.69 17.46
CA LEU A 200 3.27 0.73 18.46
C LEU A 200 3.05 1.25 19.88
N ILE A 201 3.33 2.53 20.13
CA ILE A 201 3.11 3.14 21.45
C ILE A 201 1.63 3.08 21.84
N PRO A 202 0.67 3.58 21.03
CA PRO A 202 -0.74 3.43 21.35
C PRO A 202 -1.20 1.98 21.54
N ALA A 203 -0.71 1.05 20.71
CA ALA A 203 -1.05 -0.37 20.84
C ALA A 203 -0.56 -1.01 22.15
N LEU A 204 0.57 -0.56 22.68
CA LEU A 204 1.10 -1.03 23.98
C LEU A 204 0.38 -0.39 25.17
N LEU A 205 -0.03 0.87 25.04
CA LEU A 205 -0.73 1.60 26.10
C LEU A 205 -2.22 1.20 26.19
N HIS A 206 -2.84 0.89 25.06
CA HIS A 206 -4.25 0.53 24.94
C HIS A 206 -4.41 -0.81 24.20
N PRO A 207 -3.98 -1.93 24.80
CA PRO A 207 -4.02 -3.23 24.15
C PRO A 207 -5.47 -3.63 23.86
N ALA A 208 -5.74 -4.00 22.62
CA ALA A 208 -7.03 -4.58 22.25
C ALA A 208 -7.18 -5.99 22.85
N THR A 209 -8.29 -6.25 23.52
CA THR A 209 -8.67 -7.62 23.88
C THR A 209 -9.15 -8.32 22.62
N SER A 210 -8.37 -9.26 22.10
CA SER A 210 -8.77 -10.12 20.98
C SER A 210 -9.00 -11.54 21.48
N SER A 211 -10.14 -12.14 21.10
CA SER A 211 -10.34 -13.56 21.32
C SER A 211 -9.67 -14.36 20.21
N PRO A 212 -9.11 -15.55 20.47
CA PRO A 212 -8.57 -16.43 19.43
C PRO A 212 -9.62 -16.77 18.35
N ASP A 213 -10.89 -16.89 18.71
CA ASP A 213 -11.99 -17.15 17.79
C ASP A 213 -12.21 -16.00 16.79
N GLY A 214 -11.91 -14.76 17.19
CA GLY A 214 -11.94 -13.61 16.30
C GLY A 214 -10.95 -13.70 15.15
N ALA A 215 -9.84 -14.42 15.30
CA ALA A 215 -8.84 -14.59 14.24
C ALA A 215 -9.40 -15.40 13.06
N TRP A 216 -10.24 -16.41 13.33
CA TRP A 216 -10.87 -17.23 12.28
C TRP A 216 -11.84 -16.45 11.39
N ALA A 217 -12.45 -15.38 11.90
CA ALA A 217 -13.31 -14.49 11.11
C ALA A 217 -12.56 -13.80 9.95
N PHE A 218 -11.23 -13.72 10.04
CA PHE A 218 -10.36 -13.14 9.03
C PHE A 218 -9.59 -14.18 8.22
N ALA A 219 -9.97 -15.47 8.32
CA ALA A 219 -9.33 -16.53 7.56
C ALA A 219 -9.50 -16.32 6.05
N PRO A 220 -8.50 -16.64 5.23
CA PRO A 220 -8.61 -16.55 3.79
C PRO A 220 -9.76 -17.38 3.25
N ARG A 221 -10.55 -16.82 2.35
CA ARG A 221 -11.66 -17.48 1.70
C ARG A 221 -11.18 -18.25 0.47
N ALA A 222 -11.71 -19.47 0.28
CA ALA A 222 -11.53 -20.21 -0.96
C ALA A 222 -12.29 -19.53 -2.11
N GLU A 223 -11.63 -19.23 -3.21
CA GLU A 223 -12.27 -18.85 -4.46
C GLU A 223 -12.66 -20.08 -5.28
N THR A 224 -13.60 -19.92 -6.19
CA THR A 224 -14.12 -21.00 -7.03
C THR A 224 -12.99 -21.68 -7.81
N HIS A 225 -12.95 -22.98 -7.79
CA HIS A 225 -12.01 -23.86 -8.51
C HIS A 225 -10.54 -23.89 -8.05
N VAL A 226 -10.08 -22.98 -7.14
CA VAL A 226 -8.66 -22.92 -6.74
C VAL A 226 -8.39 -23.23 -5.27
N GLY A 227 -9.45 -23.27 -4.44
CA GLY A 227 -9.31 -23.52 -3.00
C GLY A 227 -8.58 -22.38 -2.27
N VAL A 228 -8.39 -22.53 -0.95
CA VAL A 228 -7.75 -21.49 -0.11
C VAL A 228 -6.31 -21.20 -0.54
N VAL A 229 -5.51 -22.25 -0.74
CA VAL A 229 -4.10 -22.12 -1.11
C VAL A 229 -3.93 -21.43 -2.48
N GLY A 230 -4.72 -21.86 -3.47
CA GLY A 230 -4.70 -21.25 -4.79
C GLY A 230 -5.17 -19.79 -4.78
N SER A 231 -6.18 -19.47 -3.98
CA SER A 231 -6.66 -18.09 -3.82
C SER A 231 -5.58 -17.17 -3.27
N VAL A 232 -4.90 -17.58 -2.19
CA VAL A 232 -3.81 -16.82 -1.58
C VAL A 232 -2.61 -16.72 -2.51
N ALA A 233 -2.25 -17.81 -3.21
CA ALA A 233 -1.17 -17.79 -4.20
C ALA A 233 -1.47 -16.86 -5.38
N GLY A 234 -2.75 -16.73 -5.75
CA GLY A 234 -3.25 -15.78 -6.74
C GLY A 234 -3.42 -14.34 -6.23
N LEU A 235 -2.95 -14.04 -5.02
CA LEU A 235 -3.10 -12.74 -4.35
C LEU A 235 -4.57 -12.33 -4.05
N GLY A 236 -5.50 -13.29 -4.04
CA GLY A 236 -6.91 -13.11 -3.71
C GLY A 236 -7.28 -13.76 -2.38
N GLY A 237 -8.56 -14.07 -2.22
CA GLY A 237 -9.07 -14.81 -1.06
C GLY A 237 -9.31 -13.94 0.15
N ILE A 238 -9.72 -12.69 -0.03
CA ILE A 238 -10.14 -11.83 1.09
C ILE A 238 -11.29 -12.50 1.87
N TRP A 239 -11.23 -12.43 3.20
CA TRP A 239 -12.23 -12.99 4.10
C TRP A 239 -13.66 -12.46 3.87
N ASN A 240 -13.80 -11.20 3.46
CA ASN A 240 -15.09 -10.57 3.20
C ASN A 240 -15.56 -10.86 1.76
N SER A 241 -16.54 -11.75 1.61
CA SER A 241 -17.12 -12.11 0.32
C SER A 241 -17.76 -10.94 -0.44
N GLN A 242 -18.15 -9.87 0.27
CA GLN A 242 -18.70 -8.67 -0.37
C GLN A 242 -17.63 -7.73 -0.94
N ALA A 243 -16.36 -7.89 -0.57
CA ALA A 243 -15.24 -7.10 -1.08
C ALA A 243 -14.54 -7.77 -2.28
N VAL A 244 -15.26 -8.61 -3.00
CA VAL A 244 -14.79 -9.35 -4.18
C VAL A 244 -15.43 -8.74 -5.42
N PRO A 245 -14.71 -8.62 -6.54
CA PRO A 245 -15.32 -8.22 -7.81
C PRO A 245 -16.48 -9.14 -8.20
N PRO A 246 -17.55 -8.61 -8.84
CA PRO A 246 -18.72 -9.42 -9.23
C PRO A 246 -18.40 -10.58 -10.18
N SER A 247 -17.24 -10.56 -10.81
CA SER A 247 -16.75 -11.59 -11.73
C SER A 247 -16.15 -12.83 -11.06
N ARG A 248 -16.16 -12.88 -9.70
CA ARG A 248 -15.55 -13.97 -8.92
C ARG A 248 -16.49 -14.64 -7.95
#